data_776c0b42c5be54ea388f3235254d32e3
#
_entry.id   776c0b42c5be54ea388f3235254d32e3
#
_cell.length_a   1.000
_cell.length_b   1.000
_cell.length_c   1.000
_cell.angle_alpha   90.00
_cell.angle_beta   90.00
_cell.angle_gamma   90.00
#
_symmetry.space_group_name_H-M   'P 1'
#
loop_
_entity.id
_entity.type
_entity.pdbx_description
1 polymer ?
#
loop_
_entity_poly.entity_id
_entity_poly.type
_entity_poly.pdbx_seq_one_letter_code
_entity_poly.pdbx_strand_id
1 'polypeptide(L)'
;LFRSLWGWGDSRFGQLGLNDRISRSSPVQIGALTSWADIDANECVIARKTDGTLWTWGNNAYACLGQGDRVHRSSPVQLGTGTNWASAAMGYYNAAAITTTGTLWVWGNGANGSLGQNSTTSYSSPVQVGALTNWSQACGTRSDTTGTAFVAIKTDGTLWTWGYNAYGQLGRNN
;
A
#
# COMPACT_ATOMS: atom_id res chain seq x y z
N LEU A 1 -4.76 -12.74 -20.21
CA LEU A 1 -3.44 -13.05 -19.67
C LEU A 1 -3.62 -13.54 -18.24
N PHE A 2 -3.31 -14.82 -17.98
CA PHE A 2 -3.29 -15.39 -16.63
C PHE A 2 -2.03 -14.90 -15.92
N ARG A 3 -2.16 -14.25 -14.77
CA ARG A 3 -1.04 -13.76 -13.97
C ARG A 3 -1.00 -14.49 -12.64
N SER A 4 -0.07 -15.41 -12.48
CA SER A 4 0.25 -16.03 -11.20
C SER A 4 1.18 -15.12 -10.40
N LEU A 5 1.10 -15.19 -9.08
CA LEU A 5 1.96 -14.45 -8.16
C LEU A 5 3.01 -15.40 -7.60
N TRP A 6 4.26 -14.95 -7.51
CA TRP A 6 5.40 -15.70 -7.02
C TRP A 6 6.17 -14.89 -6.00
N GLY A 7 6.64 -15.53 -4.93
CA GLY A 7 7.42 -14.88 -3.88
C GLY A 7 8.67 -15.67 -3.53
N TRP A 8 9.74 -14.96 -3.19
CA TRP A 8 10.98 -15.50 -2.65
C TRP A 8 11.70 -14.44 -1.81
N GLY A 9 12.75 -14.83 -1.10
CA GLY A 9 13.48 -13.98 -0.18
C GLY A 9 13.03 -14.16 1.25
N ASP A 10 13.13 -13.10 2.04
CA ASP A 10 12.79 -13.07 3.47
C ASP A 10 11.27 -13.18 3.70
N SER A 11 10.87 -13.93 4.75
CA SER A 11 9.46 -14.11 5.14
C SER A 11 9.24 -14.03 6.65
N ARG A 12 10.08 -13.33 7.38
CA ARG A 12 9.98 -13.20 8.86
C ARG A 12 8.61 -12.72 9.34
N PHE A 13 7.92 -11.92 8.53
CA PHE A 13 6.58 -11.38 8.82
C PHE A 13 5.48 -12.03 7.98
N GLY A 14 5.81 -13.05 7.15
CA GLY A 14 4.87 -13.70 6.24
C GLY A 14 4.69 -12.95 4.92
N GLN A 15 5.58 -12.03 4.56
CA GLN A 15 5.49 -11.20 3.36
C GLN A 15 5.54 -11.98 2.04
N LEU A 16 5.96 -13.25 2.06
CA LEU A 16 5.85 -14.12 0.88
C LEU A 16 4.44 -14.64 0.62
N GLY A 17 3.49 -14.50 1.57
CA GLY A 17 2.10 -14.91 1.36
C GLY A 17 1.85 -16.42 1.25
N LEU A 18 2.77 -17.25 1.74
CA LEU A 18 2.79 -18.71 1.60
C LEU A 18 2.14 -19.45 2.79
N ASN A 19 1.39 -18.72 3.64
CA ASN A 19 0.78 -19.20 4.88
C ASN A 19 1.79 -19.67 5.95
N ASP A 20 3.05 -19.25 5.81
CA ASP A 20 4.11 -19.48 6.80
C ASP A 20 5.03 -18.25 6.91
N ARG A 21 6.08 -18.37 7.73
CA ARG A 21 7.12 -17.34 7.90
C ARG A 21 8.51 -17.86 7.55
N ILE A 22 8.57 -18.78 6.60
CA ILE A 22 9.81 -19.42 6.17
C ILE A 22 10.32 -18.71 4.93
N SER A 23 11.56 -18.20 5.00
CA SER A 23 12.22 -17.57 3.85
C SER A 23 12.48 -18.57 2.73
N ARG A 24 12.43 -18.14 1.50
CA ARG A 24 12.61 -18.98 0.30
C ARG A 24 13.78 -18.48 -0.53
N SER A 25 14.69 -19.37 -0.89
CA SER A 25 15.83 -19.07 -1.77
C SER A 25 15.50 -19.18 -3.27
N SER A 26 14.31 -19.66 -3.60
CA SER A 26 13.81 -19.77 -4.99
C SER A 26 12.34 -19.35 -5.06
N PRO A 27 11.85 -18.93 -6.24
CA PRO A 27 10.46 -18.54 -6.42
C PRO A 27 9.49 -19.69 -6.08
N VAL A 28 8.47 -19.36 -5.26
CA VAL A 28 7.36 -20.26 -4.92
C VAL A 28 6.05 -19.56 -5.29
N GLN A 29 5.13 -20.26 -5.93
CA GLN A 29 3.85 -19.69 -6.33
C GLN A 29 2.95 -19.44 -5.10
N ILE A 30 2.34 -18.26 -5.06
CA ILE A 30 1.43 -17.84 -3.99
C ILE A 30 0.02 -18.22 -4.38
N GLY A 31 -0.45 -19.34 -3.82
CA GLY A 31 -1.78 -19.91 -4.15
C GLY A 31 -1.89 -20.32 -5.63
N ALA A 32 -3.08 -20.73 -6.03
CA ALA A 32 -3.39 -21.18 -7.41
C ALA A 32 -4.05 -20.09 -8.27
N LEU A 33 -4.26 -18.88 -7.73
CA LEU A 33 -5.00 -17.83 -8.41
C LEU A 33 -4.17 -17.18 -9.52
N THR A 34 -4.80 -16.90 -10.64
CA THR A 34 -4.20 -16.28 -11.84
C THR A 34 -4.84 -14.94 -12.20
N SER A 35 -5.62 -14.36 -11.27
CA SER A 35 -6.38 -13.12 -11.47
C SER A 35 -5.71 -11.86 -10.88
N TRP A 36 -4.42 -11.91 -10.56
CA TRP A 36 -3.69 -10.75 -10.06
C TRP A 36 -3.45 -9.73 -11.18
N ALA A 37 -3.75 -8.46 -10.93
CA ALA A 37 -3.59 -7.37 -11.89
C ALA A 37 -2.29 -6.60 -11.66
N ASP A 38 -2.05 -6.20 -10.44
CA ASP A 38 -0.83 -5.48 -10.02
C ASP A 38 -0.48 -5.78 -8.56
N ILE A 39 0.74 -5.46 -8.18
CA ILE A 39 1.29 -5.68 -6.85
C ILE A 39 2.31 -4.58 -6.53
N ASP A 40 2.32 -4.14 -5.29
CA ASP A 40 3.41 -3.37 -4.71
C ASP A 40 3.82 -3.97 -3.36
N ALA A 41 5.11 -4.05 -3.11
CA ALA A 41 5.66 -4.80 -1.99
C ALA A 41 6.87 -4.13 -1.35
N ASN A 42 6.91 -4.29 -0.04
CA ASN A 42 8.01 -4.02 0.85
C ASN A 42 7.98 -5.13 1.92
N GLU A 43 8.10 -4.83 3.21
CA GLU A 43 7.74 -5.76 4.29
C GLU A 43 6.22 -6.01 4.39
N CYS A 44 5.43 -5.04 3.96
CA CYS A 44 3.98 -5.17 3.71
C CYS A 44 3.77 -5.37 2.20
N VAL A 45 2.77 -6.13 1.84
CA VAL A 45 2.41 -6.37 0.44
C VAL A 45 0.97 -5.96 0.21
N ILE A 46 0.73 -5.29 -0.90
CA ILE A 46 -0.58 -4.95 -1.42
C ILE A 46 -0.70 -5.43 -2.85
N ALA A 47 -1.77 -6.12 -3.18
CA ALA A 47 -2.01 -6.59 -4.54
C ALA A 47 -3.48 -6.43 -4.90
N ARG A 48 -3.74 -6.08 -6.15
CA ARG A 48 -5.07 -5.94 -6.70
C ARG A 48 -5.37 -7.09 -7.67
N LYS A 49 -6.59 -7.59 -7.63
CA LYS A 49 -7.09 -8.53 -8.63
C LYS A 49 -7.82 -7.82 -9.76
N THR A 50 -8.01 -8.53 -10.87
CA THR A 50 -8.73 -8.04 -12.05
C THR A 50 -10.21 -7.75 -11.79
N ASP A 51 -10.79 -8.30 -10.73
CA ASP A 51 -12.14 -8.02 -10.25
C ASP A 51 -12.25 -6.73 -9.42
N GLY A 52 -11.14 -6.00 -9.27
CA GLY A 52 -11.06 -4.76 -8.49
C GLY A 52 -10.94 -4.95 -6.98
N THR A 53 -10.82 -6.18 -6.47
CA THR A 53 -10.56 -6.42 -5.06
C THR A 53 -9.11 -6.13 -4.69
N LEU A 54 -8.88 -5.64 -3.47
CA LEU A 54 -7.55 -5.34 -2.93
C LEU A 54 -7.21 -6.32 -1.82
N TRP A 55 -5.97 -6.80 -1.79
CA TRP A 55 -5.48 -7.83 -0.88
C TRP A 55 -4.18 -7.39 -0.24
N THR A 56 -4.00 -7.67 1.06
CA THR A 56 -2.82 -7.26 1.83
C THR A 56 -2.30 -8.41 2.69
N TRP A 57 -0.97 -8.46 2.89
CA TRP A 57 -0.31 -9.42 3.79
C TRP A 57 1.11 -8.96 4.14
N GLY A 58 1.79 -9.68 5.04
CA GLY A 58 3.14 -9.37 5.50
C GLY A 58 3.15 -8.68 6.86
N ASN A 59 4.10 -7.78 7.06
CA ASN A 59 4.27 -7.01 8.28
C ASN A 59 3.06 -6.08 8.51
N ASN A 60 2.56 -6.01 9.75
CA ASN A 60 1.46 -5.11 10.12
C ASN A 60 1.74 -4.35 11.43
N ALA A 61 2.99 -4.23 11.84
CA ALA A 61 3.33 -3.54 13.09
C ALA A 61 2.83 -2.09 13.12
N TYR A 62 2.73 -1.45 11.97
CA TYR A 62 2.28 -0.08 11.80
C TYR A 62 0.89 0.05 11.14
N ALA A 63 0.13 -1.05 11.13
CA ALA A 63 -1.22 -1.11 10.53
C ALA A 63 -1.26 -0.86 9.00
N CYS A 64 -0.14 -1.09 8.31
CA CYS A 64 -0.01 -0.87 6.85
C CYS A 64 -0.86 -1.83 6.01
N LEU A 65 -1.40 -2.91 6.59
CA LEU A 65 -2.31 -3.83 5.90
C LEU A 65 -3.76 -3.31 5.83
N GLY A 66 -4.14 -2.29 6.61
CA GLY A 66 -5.47 -1.69 6.58
C GLY A 66 -6.60 -2.56 7.13
N GLN A 67 -6.30 -3.65 7.84
CA GLN A 67 -7.25 -4.67 8.30
C GLN A 67 -7.94 -4.34 9.64
N GLY A 68 -7.81 -3.11 10.14
CA GLY A 68 -8.36 -2.68 11.42
C GLY A 68 -7.53 -3.07 12.65
N ASP A 69 -6.40 -3.74 12.45
CA ASP A 69 -5.53 -4.24 13.52
C ASP A 69 -4.04 -4.05 13.18
N ARG A 70 -3.15 -4.67 14.00
CA ARG A 70 -1.70 -4.71 13.81
C ARG A 70 -1.15 -6.14 13.76
N VAL A 71 -1.97 -7.10 13.37
CA VAL A 71 -1.58 -8.52 13.29
C VAL A 71 -0.95 -8.80 11.93
N HIS A 72 0.26 -9.38 11.92
CA HIS A 72 0.92 -9.83 10.68
C HIS A 72 0.08 -10.91 9.97
N ARG A 73 0.10 -10.92 8.66
CA ARG A 73 -0.60 -11.90 7.83
C ARG A 73 0.40 -12.65 6.97
N SER A 74 0.43 -13.99 7.08
CA SER A 74 1.30 -14.84 6.26
C SER A 74 0.65 -15.34 4.96
N SER A 75 -0.58 -14.93 4.71
CA SER A 75 -1.31 -15.21 3.48
C SER A 75 -2.10 -13.97 3.04
N PRO A 76 -2.40 -13.82 1.74
CA PRO A 76 -3.24 -12.72 1.24
C PRO A 76 -4.61 -12.70 1.93
N VAL A 77 -4.98 -11.53 2.48
CA VAL A 77 -6.30 -11.26 3.07
C VAL A 77 -6.93 -10.11 2.32
N GLN A 78 -8.19 -10.24 1.93
CA GLN A 78 -8.91 -9.18 1.22
C GLN A 78 -9.12 -7.97 2.13
N LEU A 79 -8.88 -6.78 1.60
CA LEU A 79 -9.10 -5.52 2.28
C LEU A 79 -10.56 -5.09 2.11
N GLY A 80 -11.35 -5.27 3.18
CA GLY A 80 -12.78 -4.96 3.15
C GLY A 80 -13.54 -5.76 2.07
N THR A 81 -14.69 -5.22 1.64
CA THR A 81 -15.57 -5.84 0.62
C THR A 81 -15.61 -5.07 -0.70
N GLY A 82 -14.81 -3.99 -0.82
CA GLY A 82 -14.78 -3.15 -2.01
C GLY A 82 -14.20 -3.87 -3.23
N THR A 83 -14.82 -3.65 -4.39
CA THR A 83 -14.43 -4.21 -5.69
C THR A 83 -14.14 -3.13 -6.74
N ASN A 84 -13.92 -1.90 -6.28
CA ASN A 84 -13.75 -0.74 -7.14
C ASN A 84 -12.37 -0.08 -7.02
N TRP A 85 -11.36 -0.83 -6.59
CA TRP A 85 -10.00 -0.33 -6.54
C TRP A 85 -9.37 -0.30 -7.94
N ALA A 86 -8.82 0.86 -8.32
CA ALA A 86 -8.16 1.07 -9.61
C ALA A 86 -6.64 0.89 -9.51
N SER A 87 -6.03 1.35 -8.43
CA SER A 87 -4.60 1.22 -8.17
C SER A 87 -4.30 1.25 -6.69
N ALA A 88 -3.11 0.77 -6.30
CA ALA A 88 -2.62 0.85 -4.94
C ALA A 88 -1.10 0.97 -4.90
N ALA A 89 -0.57 1.57 -3.84
CA ALA A 89 0.86 1.77 -3.62
C ALA A 89 1.20 1.62 -2.13
N MET A 90 2.40 1.08 -1.87
CA MET A 90 2.98 1.02 -0.54
C MET A 90 4.02 2.13 -0.35
N GLY A 91 3.94 2.81 0.79
CA GLY A 91 5.10 3.44 1.39
C GLY A 91 5.86 2.42 2.26
N TYR A 92 6.72 2.89 3.17
CA TYR A 92 7.43 1.96 4.05
C TYR A 92 6.50 1.35 5.12
N TYR A 93 5.71 2.15 5.83
CA TYR A 93 4.78 1.72 6.89
C TYR A 93 3.33 2.18 6.66
N ASN A 94 3.00 2.57 5.46
CA ASN A 94 1.67 3.07 5.10
C ASN A 94 1.35 2.71 3.66
N ALA A 95 0.10 2.87 3.29
CA ALA A 95 -0.38 2.55 1.96
C ALA A 95 -1.34 3.62 1.45
N ALA A 96 -1.45 3.69 0.15
CA ALA A 96 -2.45 4.49 -0.55
C ALA A 96 -3.13 3.64 -1.61
N ALA A 97 -4.41 3.91 -1.88
CA ALA A 97 -5.13 3.30 -2.97
C ALA A 97 -6.11 4.29 -3.60
N ILE A 98 -6.33 4.16 -4.90
CA ILE A 98 -7.27 4.99 -5.64
C ILE A 98 -8.38 4.10 -6.16
N THR A 99 -9.62 4.56 -6.03
CA THR A 99 -10.80 3.87 -6.56
C THR A 99 -11.03 4.21 -8.05
N THR A 100 -11.84 3.43 -8.71
CA THR A 100 -12.28 3.70 -10.10
C THR A 100 -13.04 5.02 -10.25
N THR A 101 -13.56 5.57 -9.15
CA THR A 101 -14.19 6.90 -9.10
C THR A 101 -13.21 8.03 -8.83
N GLY A 102 -11.90 7.74 -8.75
CA GLY A 102 -10.84 8.73 -8.54
C GLY A 102 -10.69 9.23 -7.10
N THR A 103 -11.28 8.57 -6.10
CA THR A 103 -11.05 8.91 -4.68
C THR A 103 -9.76 8.29 -4.19
N LEU A 104 -8.97 9.05 -3.41
CA LEU A 104 -7.73 8.59 -2.78
C LEU A 104 -7.98 8.16 -1.34
N TRP A 105 -7.49 7.00 -0.97
CA TRP A 105 -7.56 6.42 0.36
C TRP A 105 -6.17 6.11 0.89
N VAL A 106 -5.94 6.31 2.19
CA VAL A 106 -4.66 6.11 2.86
C VAL A 106 -4.85 5.42 4.20
N TRP A 107 -3.82 4.67 4.67
CA TRP A 107 -3.81 4.05 5.99
C TRP A 107 -2.37 3.67 6.40
N GLY A 108 -2.20 3.18 7.64
CA GLY A 108 -0.91 2.85 8.23
C GLY A 108 -0.37 3.97 9.11
N ASN A 109 0.95 4.11 9.15
CA ASN A 109 1.65 5.12 9.95
C ASN A 109 1.40 6.53 9.39
N GLY A 110 0.87 7.43 10.24
CA GLY A 110 0.60 8.83 9.91
C GLY A 110 1.70 9.81 10.34
N ALA A 111 2.81 9.34 10.90
CA ALA A 111 3.89 10.20 11.34
C ALA A 111 4.33 11.17 10.22
N ASN A 112 4.75 12.36 10.61
CA ASN A 112 5.17 13.44 9.70
C ASN A 112 4.09 13.86 8.68
N GLY A 113 2.81 13.61 8.96
CA GLY A 113 1.71 13.95 8.04
C GLY A 113 1.66 13.08 6.78
N SER A 114 2.31 11.91 6.79
CA SER A 114 2.45 11.04 5.62
C SER A 114 1.13 10.54 5.02
N LEU A 115 0.02 10.60 5.77
CA LEU A 115 -1.31 10.21 5.28
C LEU A 115 -2.10 11.36 4.65
N GLY A 116 -1.57 12.60 4.62
CA GLY A 116 -2.24 13.73 3.96
C GLY A 116 -3.59 14.14 4.59
N GLN A 117 -3.82 13.80 5.87
CA GLN A 117 -5.06 14.07 6.61
C GLN A 117 -4.99 15.36 7.46
N ASN A 118 -4.02 16.24 7.19
CA ASN A 118 -3.72 17.40 8.03
C ASN A 118 -3.51 17.04 9.52
N SER A 119 -2.98 15.84 9.76
CA SER A 119 -2.79 15.22 11.07
C SER A 119 -1.65 14.23 11.00
N THR A 120 -1.06 13.89 12.16
CA THR A 120 -0.07 12.82 12.33
C THR A 120 -0.68 11.52 12.87
N THR A 121 -2.00 11.42 12.90
CA THR A 121 -2.73 10.24 13.36
C THR A 121 -2.52 9.07 12.41
N SER A 122 -2.21 7.89 12.96
CA SER A 122 -2.15 6.62 12.21
C SER A 122 -3.53 5.99 12.12
N TYR A 123 -3.84 5.36 11.00
CA TYR A 123 -5.12 4.68 10.77
C TYR A 123 -4.90 3.21 10.44
N SER A 124 -5.62 2.32 11.15
CA SER A 124 -5.57 0.87 10.90
C SER A 124 -6.52 0.38 9.80
N SER A 125 -7.36 1.29 9.29
CA SER A 125 -8.28 1.04 8.17
C SER A 125 -8.18 2.18 7.16
N PRO A 126 -8.53 1.96 5.89
CA PRO A 126 -8.52 3.01 4.88
C PRO A 126 -9.38 4.23 5.25
N VAL A 127 -8.80 5.42 5.10
CA VAL A 127 -9.46 6.72 5.30
C VAL A 127 -9.30 7.53 4.03
N GLN A 128 -10.37 8.16 3.56
CA GLN A 128 -10.35 8.97 2.34
C GLN A 128 -9.60 10.29 2.55
N VAL A 129 -8.79 10.68 1.58
CA VAL A 129 -8.09 11.97 1.55
C VAL A 129 -9.00 13.03 0.93
N GLY A 130 -9.59 13.87 1.78
CA GLY A 130 -10.51 14.93 1.32
C GLY A 130 -11.70 14.39 0.53
N ALA A 131 -12.33 15.25 -0.27
CA ALA A 131 -13.52 14.93 -1.07
C ALA A 131 -13.27 14.87 -2.59
N LEU A 132 -12.01 14.97 -3.03
CA LEU A 132 -11.68 15.02 -4.46
C LEU A 132 -11.82 13.64 -5.10
N THR A 133 -12.29 13.62 -6.36
CA THR A 133 -12.55 12.41 -7.15
C THR A 133 -11.75 12.40 -8.46
N ASN A 134 -10.65 13.12 -8.53
CA ASN A 134 -9.81 13.26 -9.71
C ASN A 134 -8.37 12.78 -9.52
N TRP A 135 -8.14 11.91 -8.54
CA TRP A 135 -6.83 11.27 -8.36
C TRP A 135 -6.63 10.17 -9.40
N SER A 136 -5.44 10.14 -10.02
CA SER A 136 -5.07 9.20 -11.10
C SER A 136 -4.00 8.21 -10.66
N GLN A 137 -2.97 8.69 -9.98
CA GLN A 137 -1.85 7.86 -9.53
C GLN A 137 -1.37 8.28 -8.13
N ALA A 138 -0.84 7.33 -7.36
CA ALA A 138 -0.16 7.61 -6.11
C ALA A 138 1.06 6.69 -5.96
N CYS A 139 2.11 7.19 -5.30
CA CYS A 139 3.32 6.46 -5.00
C CYS A 139 3.83 6.86 -3.61
N GLY A 140 4.25 5.91 -2.80
CA GLY A 140 4.90 6.14 -1.51
C GLY A 140 6.41 5.99 -1.59
N THR A 141 7.16 6.84 -0.86
CA THR A 141 8.60 6.64 -0.71
C THR A 141 8.90 5.49 0.25
N ARG A 142 9.99 4.77 0.01
CA ARG A 142 10.41 3.59 0.79
C ARG A 142 11.66 3.88 1.61
N SER A 143 11.56 4.82 2.55
CA SER A 143 12.66 5.10 3.48
C SER A 143 12.37 4.43 4.83
N ASP A 144 13.29 3.65 5.32
CA ASP A 144 13.21 2.92 6.58
C ASP A 144 13.53 3.77 7.82
N THR A 145 14.28 4.86 7.65
CA THR A 145 14.88 5.58 8.78
C THR A 145 14.22 6.91 9.12
N THR A 146 13.45 7.52 8.22
CA THR A 146 13.15 8.95 8.36
C THR A 146 11.69 9.34 8.13
N GLY A 147 10.87 8.46 7.62
CA GLY A 147 9.47 8.75 7.35
C GLY A 147 9.11 8.66 5.87
N THR A 148 7.84 8.46 5.62
CA THR A 148 7.30 8.31 4.28
C THR A 148 6.78 9.65 3.76
N ALA A 149 7.09 9.96 2.51
CA ALA A 149 6.40 10.96 1.71
C ALA A 149 5.53 10.26 0.66
N PHE A 150 4.45 10.87 0.27
CA PHE A 150 3.64 10.45 -0.86
C PHE A 150 3.67 11.48 -1.98
N VAL A 151 3.59 10.96 -3.18
CA VAL A 151 3.44 11.74 -4.41
C VAL A 151 2.17 11.24 -5.10
N ALA A 152 1.33 12.13 -5.56
CA ALA A 152 0.14 11.76 -6.31
C ALA A 152 -0.10 12.72 -7.50
N ILE A 153 -0.71 12.18 -8.54
CA ILE A 153 -1.06 12.91 -9.76
C ILE A 153 -2.58 12.90 -9.90
N LYS A 154 -3.14 14.05 -10.25
CA LYS A 154 -4.55 14.17 -10.64
C LYS A 154 -4.74 13.98 -12.14
N THR A 155 -5.97 13.77 -12.55
CA THR A 155 -6.35 13.61 -13.96
C THR A 155 -6.11 14.87 -14.82
N ASP A 156 -5.97 16.04 -14.18
CA ASP A 156 -5.60 17.32 -14.82
C ASP A 156 -4.07 17.47 -14.99
N GLY A 157 -3.29 16.44 -14.61
CA GLY A 157 -1.83 16.43 -14.70
C GLY A 157 -1.12 17.12 -13.54
N THR A 158 -1.82 17.68 -12.55
CA THR A 158 -1.19 18.33 -11.41
C THR A 158 -0.55 17.31 -10.46
N LEU A 159 0.66 17.64 -9.98
CA LEU A 159 1.46 16.83 -9.04
C LEU A 159 1.29 17.35 -7.61
N TRP A 160 1.05 16.44 -6.68
CA TRP A 160 0.85 16.72 -5.27
C TRP A 160 1.81 15.91 -4.43
N THR A 161 2.42 16.54 -3.41
CA THR A 161 3.36 15.90 -2.50
C THR A 161 3.04 16.26 -1.05
N TRP A 162 3.16 15.28 -0.15
CA TRP A 162 2.96 15.48 1.29
C TRP A 162 3.75 14.45 2.10
N GLY A 163 3.87 14.69 3.41
CA GLY A 163 4.60 13.84 4.34
C GLY A 163 5.97 14.38 4.71
N TYR A 164 6.91 13.49 4.95
CA TYR A 164 8.25 13.82 5.42
C TYR A 164 9.05 14.62 4.39
N ASN A 165 9.76 15.69 4.84
CA ASN A 165 10.49 16.61 3.95
C ASN A 165 11.88 17.02 4.47
N ALA A 166 12.45 16.34 5.46
CA ALA A 166 13.73 16.78 6.03
C ALA A 166 14.91 16.78 5.03
N TYR A 167 14.77 16.10 3.90
CA TYR A 167 15.78 16.06 2.83
C TYR A 167 15.27 16.64 1.50
N GLY A 168 14.18 17.42 1.52
CA GLY A 168 13.63 18.04 0.32
C GLY A 168 12.84 17.07 -0.59
N GLN A 169 12.45 15.89 -0.11
CA GLN A 169 11.76 14.86 -0.92
C GLN A 169 10.38 15.28 -1.44
N LEU A 170 9.82 16.38 -0.94
CA LEU A 170 8.57 16.93 -1.47
C LEU A 170 8.79 17.83 -2.70
N GLY A 171 10.03 18.10 -3.09
CA GLY A 171 10.35 18.97 -4.24
C GLY A 171 9.93 20.42 -4.05
N ARG A 172 9.81 20.89 -2.81
CA ARG A 172 9.48 22.29 -2.46
C ARG A 172 10.74 22.98 -1.97
N ASN A 173 10.95 24.24 -2.39
CA ASN A 173 12.10 25.04 -1.97
C ASN A 173 11.93 25.59 -0.53
N ASN A 174 11.71 24.71 0.46
CA ASN A 174 11.54 25.08 1.86
C ASN A 174 12.11 23.99 2.78
#